data_ea15514d7817cb4dcedfc83cbd3e81e1
#
_entry.id   ea15514d7817cb4dcedfc83cbd3e81e1
#
_cell.length_a   1.000
_cell.length_b   1.000
_cell.length_c   1.000
_cell.angle_alpha   90.00
_cell.angle_beta   90.00
_cell.angle_gamma   90.00
#
_symmetry.space_group_name_H-M   'P 1'
#
loop_
_entity.id
_entity.type
_entity.pdbx_description
1 polymer ?
#
loop_
_entity_poly.entity_id
_entity_poly.type
_entity_poly.pdbx_seq_one_letter_code
_entity_poly.pdbx_strand_id
1 'polypeptide(L)'
;RNLSDENFKAIAKCGGLCGISLCPEHLTDKDSCTVYDAVRHIEHYISLCGSECVALGCDFDGISSTPKGLCDISKMTALYEACRERLGDECADRVFFENAYNYLINNLPDSARRKDTYQR
;
A
#
# COMPACT_ATOMS: atom_id res chain seq x y z
N ARG A 1 -0.36 6.28 -15.67
CA ARG A 1 0.91 5.68 -15.24
C ARG A 1 0.70 4.49 -14.29
N ASN A 2 -0.53 4.13 -13.98
CA ASN A 2 -0.81 2.96 -13.15
C ASN A 2 -0.52 1.66 -13.92
N LEU A 3 -0.27 0.59 -13.17
CA LEU A 3 -0.21 -0.75 -13.73
C LEU A 3 -1.58 -1.12 -14.31
N SER A 4 -1.59 -1.79 -15.46
CA SER A 4 -2.80 -2.47 -15.92
C SER A 4 -3.12 -3.66 -15.03
N ASP A 5 -4.37 -4.11 -15.04
CA ASP A 5 -4.80 -5.28 -14.27
C ASP A 5 -4.01 -6.54 -14.62
N GLU A 6 -3.67 -6.71 -15.92
CA GLU A 6 -2.85 -7.84 -16.37
C GLU A 6 -1.43 -7.79 -15.81
N ASN A 7 -0.80 -6.60 -15.80
CA ASN A 7 0.54 -6.44 -15.26
C ASN A 7 0.56 -6.64 -13.74
N PHE A 8 -0.44 -6.12 -13.04
CA PHE A 8 -0.58 -6.36 -11.61
C PHE A 8 -0.74 -7.85 -11.29
N LYS A 9 -1.61 -8.56 -12.01
CA LYS A 9 -1.79 -10.01 -11.85
C LYS A 9 -0.51 -10.80 -12.15
N ALA A 10 0.28 -10.37 -13.15
CA ALA A 10 1.56 -11.00 -13.45
C ALA A 10 2.57 -10.83 -12.31
N ILE A 11 2.67 -9.62 -11.72
CA ILE A 11 3.52 -9.35 -10.55
C ILE A 11 3.09 -10.22 -9.36
N ALA A 12 1.81 -10.24 -9.05
CA ALA A 12 1.26 -11.03 -7.95
C ALA A 12 1.52 -12.53 -8.12
N LYS A 13 1.36 -13.06 -9.36
CA LYS A 13 1.62 -14.46 -9.69
C LYS A 13 3.09 -14.86 -9.48
N CYS A 14 4.01 -13.91 -9.62
CA CYS A 14 5.44 -14.12 -9.35
C CYS A 14 5.81 -13.94 -7.87
N GLY A 15 4.84 -13.75 -6.97
CA GLY A 15 5.09 -13.47 -5.55
C GLY A 15 5.55 -12.03 -5.29
N GLY A 16 5.30 -11.14 -6.25
CA GLY A 16 5.63 -9.72 -6.13
C GLY A 16 4.64 -8.92 -5.30
N LEU A 17 5.04 -7.70 -4.95
CA LEU A 17 4.27 -6.77 -4.14
C LEU A 17 4.18 -5.42 -4.84
N CYS A 18 3.00 -4.80 -4.86
CA CYS A 18 2.78 -3.48 -5.41
C CYS A 18 2.45 -2.47 -4.31
N GLY A 19 3.22 -1.38 -4.26
CA GLY A 19 2.97 -0.25 -3.37
C GLY A 19 2.05 0.78 -4.01
N ILE A 20 1.02 1.19 -3.30
CA ILE A 20 0.08 2.23 -3.74
C ILE A 20 0.71 3.60 -3.52
N SER A 21 0.87 4.38 -4.59
CA SER A 21 1.23 5.79 -4.53
C SER A 21 0.04 6.62 -4.05
N LEU A 22 0.31 7.67 -3.28
CA LEU A 22 -0.70 8.65 -2.87
C LEU A 22 -0.75 9.88 -3.77
N CYS A 23 -0.14 9.83 -4.94
CA CYS A 23 -0.26 10.87 -5.96
C CYS A 23 -1.72 10.97 -6.45
N PRO A 24 -2.39 12.14 -6.30
CA PRO A 24 -3.79 12.28 -6.68
C PRO A 24 -4.08 11.91 -8.13
N GLU A 25 -3.19 12.26 -9.05
CA GLU A 25 -3.31 11.95 -10.49
C GLU A 25 -3.27 10.43 -10.79
N HIS A 26 -2.76 9.63 -9.87
CA HIS A 26 -2.76 8.17 -9.98
C HIS A 26 -4.00 7.53 -9.34
N LEU A 27 -4.71 8.27 -8.50
CA LEU A 27 -5.82 7.73 -7.70
C LEU A 27 -7.19 8.07 -8.27
N THR A 28 -7.30 9.19 -9.00
CA THR A 28 -8.58 9.64 -9.55
C THR A 28 -8.40 10.59 -10.72
N ASP A 29 -9.38 10.61 -11.63
CA ASP A 29 -9.49 11.58 -12.71
C ASP A 29 -10.33 12.82 -12.31
N LYS A 30 -10.76 12.90 -11.05
CA LYS A 30 -11.54 14.01 -10.51
C LYS A 30 -10.63 15.17 -10.12
N ASP A 31 -11.18 16.38 -10.09
CA ASP A 31 -10.49 17.58 -9.63
C ASP A 31 -10.09 17.54 -8.14
N SER A 32 -10.74 16.69 -7.36
CA SER A 32 -10.41 16.51 -5.94
C SER A 32 -10.17 15.04 -5.63
N CYS A 33 -9.07 14.75 -4.96
CA CYS A 33 -8.70 13.44 -4.45
C CYS A 33 -8.84 13.41 -2.92
N THR A 34 -9.36 12.32 -2.40
CA THR A 34 -9.57 12.10 -0.96
C THR A 34 -8.96 10.79 -0.50
N VAL A 35 -8.92 10.57 0.81
CA VAL A 35 -8.49 9.29 1.41
C VAL A 35 -9.28 8.09 0.83
N TYR A 36 -10.55 8.26 0.51
CA TYR A 36 -11.38 7.19 -0.04
C TYR A 36 -11.01 6.81 -1.48
N ASP A 37 -10.40 7.71 -2.24
CA ASP A 37 -9.88 7.39 -3.58
C ASP A 37 -8.68 6.42 -3.45
N ALA A 38 -7.82 6.62 -2.46
CA ALA A 38 -6.74 5.67 -2.15
C ALA A 38 -7.28 4.30 -1.70
N VAL A 39 -8.30 4.29 -0.82
CA VAL A 39 -8.93 3.04 -0.36
C VAL A 39 -9.56 2.28 -1.53
N ARG A 40 -10.22 2.95 -2.46
CA ARG A 40 -10.78 2.31 -3.67
C ARG A 40 -9.71 1.69 -4.56
N HIS A 41 -8.54 2.32 -4.68
CA HIS A 41 -7.41 1.74 -5.40
C HIS A 41 -6.90 0.46 -4.73
N ILE A 42 -6.74 0.49 -3.41
CA ILE A 42 -6.37 -0.68 -2.62
C ILE A 42 -7.41 -1.80 -2.82
N GLU A 43 -8.70 -1.49 -2.66
CA GLU A 43 -9.81 -2.42 -2.86
C GLU A 43 -9.80 -3.05 -4.27
N HIS A 44 -9.55 -2.24 -5.30
CA HIS A 44 -9.46 -2.73 -6.67
C HIS A 44 -8.36 -3.78 -6.83
N TYR A 45 -7.12 -3.49 -6.40
CA TYR A 45 -6.02 -4.44 -6.50
C TYR A 45 -6.26 -5.71 -5.66
N ILE A 46 -6.82 -5.56 -4.47
CA ILE A 46 -7.21 -6.70 -3.64
C ILE A 46 -8.23 -7.59 -4.36
N SER A 47 -9.20 -6.99 -5.05
CA SER A 47 -10.20 -7.74 -5.82
C SER A 47 -9.60 -8.58 -6.96
N LEU A 48 -8.44 -8.16 -7.49
CA LEU A 48 -7.76 -8.87 -8.57
C LEU A 48 -6.94 -10.07 -8.09
N CYS A 49 -6.25 -9.96 -6.96
CA CYS A 49 -5.24 -10.94 -6.55
C CYS A 49 -5.22 -11.27 -5.04
N GLY A 50 -6.18 -10.76 -4.27
CA GLY A 50 -6.20 -10.91 -2.81
C GLY A 50 -5.38 -9.85 -2.07
N SER A 51 -5.47 -9.87 -0.74
CA SER A 51 -4.91 -8.83 0.13
C SER A 51 -3.39 -8.93 0.34
N GLU A 52 -2.75 -9.99 -0.15
CA GLU A 52 -1.32 -10.27 0.11
C GLU A 52 -0.36 -9.58 -0.87
N CYS A 53 -0.89 -8.99 -1.95
CA CYS A 53 -0.09 -8.43 -3.05
C CYS A 53 -0.01 -6.91 -3.04
N VAL A 54 -0.60 -6.25 -2.05
CA VAL A 54 -0.73 -4.80 -1.97
C VAL A 54 -0.05 -4.26 -0.72
N ALA A 55 0.70 -3.18 -0.88
CA ALA A 55 1.30 -2.42 0.23
C ALA A 55 1.19 -0.92 -0.05
N LEU A 56 1.74 -0.10 0.84
CA LEU A 56 1.79 1.35 0.68
C LEU A 56 3.14 1.78 0.13
N GLY A 57 3.13 2.56 -0.95
CA GLY A 57 4.28 3.23 -1.51
C GLY A 57 4.36 4.70 -1.14
N CYS A 58 3.23 5.32 -0.85
CA CYS A 58 2.98 6.71 -0.44
C CYS A 58 3.58 7.78 -1.36
N ASP A 59 4.89 7.88 -1.42
CA ASP A 59 5.65 8.84 -2.25
C ASP A 59 5.52 10.31 -1.78
N PHE A 60 5.34 10.56 -0.48
CA PHE A 60 5.10 11.90 0.06
C PHE A 60 6.15 12.95 -0.34
N ASP A 61 7.42 12.56 -0.42
CA ASP A 61 8.52 13.48 -0.77
C ASP A 61 8.70 13.65 -2.29
N GLY A 62 8.06 12.80 -3.09
CA GLY A 62 8.18 12.79 -4.55
C GLY A 62 6.98 13.39 -5.30
N ILE A 63 5.89 13.74 -4.61
CA ILE A 63 4.65 14.24 -5.19
C ILE A 63 4.40 15.70 -4.83
N SER A 64 3.84 16.47 -5.75
CA SER A 64 3.57 17.90 -5.55
C SER A 64 2.28 18.20 -4.78
N SER A 65 1.40 17.22 -4.69
CA SER A 65 0.11 17.32 -3.98
C SER A 65 -0.29 15.96 -3.42
N THR A 66 -1.14 15.97 -2.40
CA THR A 66 -1.59 14.78 -1.69
C THR A 66 -3.13 14.73 -1.64
N PRO A 67 -3.72 13.54 -1.40
CA PRO A 67 -5.16 13.45 -1.19
C PRO A 67 -5.59 14.32 0.00
N LYS A 68 -6.76 14.91 -0.10
CA LYS A 68 -7.33 15.72 0.99
C LYS A 68 -7.44 14.88 2.27
N GLY A 69 -6.83 15.36 3.33
CA GLY A 69 -6.76 14.67 4.62
C GLY A 69 -5.50 13.81 4.83
N LEU A 70 -4.61 13.70 3.82
CA LEU A 70 -3.36 12.93 3.87
C LEU A 70 -2.16 13.81 3.51
N CYS A 71 -2.02 14.97 4.16
CA CYS A 71 -0.97 15.94 3.79
C CYS A 71 0.46 15.45 4.03
N ASP A 72 0.66 14.53 4.95
CA ASP A 72 1.95 13.95 5.29
C ASP A 72 1.80 12.64 6.09
N ILE A 73 2.92 12.04 6.46
CA ILE A 73 2.99 10.76 7.20
C ILE A 73 2.20 10.79 8.53
N SER A 74 2.05 11.94 9.17
CA SER A 74 1.32 12.05 10.44
C SER A 74 -0.18 11.76 10.29
N LYS A 75 -0.70 11.79 9.06
CA LYS A 75 -2.11 11.54 8.73
C LYS A 75 -2.39 10.11 8.27
N MET A 76 -1.39 9.24 8.29
CA MET A 76 -1.57 7.84 7.85
C MET A 76 -2.61 7.07 8.67
N THR A 77 -2.85 7.47 9.93
CA THR A 77 -3.94 6.90 10.74
C THR A 77 -5.30 7.09 10.07
N ALA A 78 -5.54 8.22 9.40
CA ALA A 78 -6.80 8.46 8.69
C ALA A 78 -7.00 7.47 7.51
N LEU A 79 -5.93 7.16 6.77
CA LEU A 79 -5.97 6.15 5.71
C LEU A 79 -6.16 4.74 6.29
N TYR A 80 -5.48 4.42 7.39
CA TYR A 80 -5.62 3.14 8.07
C TYR A 80 -7.06 2.90 8.54
N GLU A 81 -7.66 3.87 9.23
CA GLU A 81 -9.05 3.77 9.70
C GLU A 81 -10.04 3.62 8.52
N ALA A 82 -9.86 4.38 7.44
CA ALA A 82 -10.68 4.25 6.25
C ALA A 82 -10.53 2.87 5.56
N CYS A 83 -9.32 2.32 5.52
CA CYS A 83 -9.09 0.94 5.06
C CYS A 83 -9.76 -0.08 5.98
N ARG A 84 -9.64 0.09 7.28
CA ARG A 84 -10.23 -0.78 8.29
C ARG A 84 -11.75 -0.83 8.20
N GLU A 85 -12.38 0.32 8.08
CA GLU A 85 -13.84 0.44 7.92
C GLU A 85 -14.33 -0.25 6.64
N ARG A 86 -13.57 -0.13 5.56
CA ARG A 86 -13.99 -0.63 4.24
C ARG A 86 -13.62 -2.08 3.98
N LEU A 87 -12.46 -2.54 4.46
CA LEU A 87 -11.84 -3.81 4.08
C LEU A 87 -11.67 -4.77 5.26
N GLY A 88 -11.87 -4.29 6.50
CA GLY A 88 -11.66 -5.04 7.73
C GLY A 88 -10.25 -4.91 8.31
N ASP A 89 -10.10 -5.24 9.58
CA ASP A 89 -8.85 -5.09 10.35
C ASP A 89 -7.70 -5.90 9.75
N GLU A 90 -7.92 -7.18 9.46
CA GLU A 90 -6.89 -8.07 8.91
C GLU A 90 -6.34 -7.56 7.57
N CYS A 91 -7.20 -7.07 6.70
CA CYS A 91 -6.81 -6.55 5.41
C CYS A 91 -6.01 -5.24 5.55
N ALA A 92 -6.43 -4.34 6.45
CA ALA A 92 -5.71 -3.11 6.73
C ALA A 92 -4.30 -3.40 7.28
N ASP A 93 -4.17 -4.32 8.24
CA ASP A 93 -2.88 -4.71 8.82
C ASP A 93 -1.93 -5.29 7.76
N ARG A 94 -2.44 -6.13 6.87
CA ARG A 94 -1.65 -6.67 5.75
C ARG A 94 -1.12 -5.57 4.83
N VAL A 95 -1.97 -4.66 4.39
CA VAL A 95 -1.61 -3.59 3.46
C VAL A 95 -0.63 -2.61 4.11
N PHE A 96 -0.83 -2.27 5.39
CA PHE A 96 -0.03 -1.26 6.08
C PHE A 96 1.31 -1.77 6.61
N PHE A 97 1.43 -3.05 6.88
CA PHE A 97 2.64 -3.59 7.49
C PHE A 97 3.02 -5.00 7.00
N GLU A 98 2.14 -6.00 7.16
CA GLU A 98 2.54 -7.41 7.08
C GLU A 98 3.07 -7.79 5.70
N ASN A 99 2.44 -7.33 4.62
CA ASN A 99 2.83 -7.69 3.26
C ASN A 99 4.24 -7.20 2.91
N ALA A 100 4.55 -5.94 3.22
CA ALA A 100 5.89 -5.38 2.99
C ALA A 100 6.94 -6.06 3.88
N TYR A 101 6.63 -6.29 5.15
CA TYR A 101 7.50 -6.99 6.08
C TYR A 101 7.82 -8.41 5.59
N ASN A 102 6.81 -9.19 5.26
CA ASN A 102 6.99 -10.58 4.79
C ASN A 102 7.75 -10.62 3.46
N TYR A 103 7.47 -9.70 2.54
CA TYR A 103 8.18 -9.61 1.27
C TYR A 103 9.68 -9.34 1.49
N LEU A 104 10.02 -8.40 2.36
CA LEU A 104 11.41 -8.08 2.69
C LEU A 104 12.13 -9.25 3.36
N ILE A 105 11.51 -9.87 4.37
CA ILE A 105 12.07 -11.03 5.07
C ILE A 105 12.38 -12.17 4.10
N ASN A 106 11.49 -12.43 3.15
CA ASN A 106 11.64 -13.54 2.22
C ASN A 106 12.63 -13.26 1.08
N ASN A 107 12.89 -12.00 0.75
CA ASN A 107 13.70 -11.63 -0.41
C ASN A 107 15.04 -10.97 -0.08
N LEU A 108 15.26 -10.53 1.16
CA LEU A 108 16.54 -10.00 1.58
C LEU A 108 17.56 -11.13 1.83
N PRO A 109 18.86 -10.92 1.49
CA PRO A 109 19.92 -11.86 1.82
C PRO A 109 19.99 -12.14 3.34
N ASP A 110 20.41 -13.34 3.72
CA ASP A 110 20.54 -13.72 5.15
C ASP A 110 21.48 -12.80 5.93
N SER A 111 22.48 -12.22 5.29
CA SER A 111 23.37 -11.21 5.88
C SER A 111 22.65 -9.91 6.27
N ALA A 112 21.53 -9.58 5.62
CA ALA A 112 20.70 -8.43 5.95
C ALA A 112 19.61 -8.77 6.98
N ARG A 113 19.34 -10.05 7.21
CA ARG A 113 18.45 -10.53 8.27
C ARG A 113 19.20 -10.50 9.60
N ARG A 114 19.51 -9.32 10.12
CA ARG A 114 20.02 -9.23 11.48
C ARG A 114 19.00 -9.84 12.41
N LYS A 115 19.44 -10.84 13.18
CA LYS A 115 18.68 -11.29 14.35
C LYS A 115 18.51 -10.08 15.24
N ASP A 116 17.34 -9.48 15.24
CA ASP A 116 16.98 -8.49 16.24
C ASP A 116 16.96 -9.15 17.61
N THR A 117 18.14 -9.22 18.21
CA THR A 117 18.29 -9.43 19.65
C THR A 117 18.00 -8.12 20.36
N TYR A 118 16.84 -7.54 20.14
CA TYR A 118 16.23 -6.66 21.12
C TYR A 118 15.64 -7.56 22.21
N GLN A 119 16.50 -8.03 23.08
CA GLN A 119 16.06 -8.44 24.40
C GLN A 119 15.59 -7.17 25.11
N ARG A 120 14.29 -7.08 25.34
CA ARG A 120 13.71 -6.15 26.32
C ARG A 120 14.12 -6.54 27.73
#